data_796c238a678fc1d5d909888fd4b8d6be
#
_entry.id   796c238a678fc1d5d909888fd4b8d6be
#
_cell.length_a   1.000
_cell.length_b   1.000
_cell.length_c   1.000
_cell.angle_alpha   90.00
_cell.angle_beta   90.00
_cell.angle_gamma   90.00
#
_symmetry.space_group_name_H-M   'P 1'
#
loop_
_entity.id
_entity.type
_entity.pdbx_description
1 polymer ?
#
loop_
_entity_poly.entity_id
_entity_poly.type
_entity_poly.pdbx_seq_one_letter_code
_entity_poly.pdbx_strand_id
1 'polypeptide(L)'
;TLPPRGSLGERLGALHAEVGRLVASWVPAVVVLERAFVARNVHSALRLGEARGAVLAAVGATGEALFEYAPAEVKLTTVGYGRADKGAMMRGVAARLGLPPRQLRPDAADALALALCHLQRAPLLARVAGVLAAQGGSVARGGSAGREGSSRGRGAQRAGGRSPRPARRR
;
A
#
# COMPACT_ATOMS: atom_id res chain seq x y z
N THR A 1 -8.25 10.33 -19.71
CA THR A 1 -9.39 10.99 -19.04
C THR A 1 -10.45 9.93 -18.75
N LEU A 2 -10.90 9.81 -17.51
CA LEU A 2 -11.93 8.85 -17.13
C LEU A 2 -13.27 9.22 -17.79
N PRO A 3 -14.09 8.24 -18.21
CA PRO A 3 -15.37 8.53 -18.83
C PRO A 3 -16.29 9.25 -17.85
N PRO A 4 -16.85 10.42 -18.24
CA PRO A 4 -17.73 11.19 -17.38
C PRO A 4 -19.10 10.53 -17.20
N ARG A 5 -19.46 9.63 -18.11
CA ARG A 5 -20.74 8.89 -18.17
C ARG A 5 -20.46 7.39 -18.13
N GLY A 6 -21.39 6.62 -17.54
CA GLY A 6 -21.29 5.17 -17.40
C GLY A 6 -21.70 4.71 -16.01
N SER A 7 -21.92 3.41 -15.86
CA SER A 7 -22.17 2.77 -14.56
C SER A 7 -20.97 2.95 -13.63
N LEU A 8 -21.20 2.78 -12.34
CA LEU A 8 -20.13 2.84 -11.35
C LEU A 8 -19.02 1.83 -11.66
N GLY A 9 -19.40 0.59 -12.01
CA GLY A 9 -18.45 -0.46 -12.36
C GLY A 9 -17.56 -0.10 -13.55
N GLU A 10 -18.13 0.46 -14.63
CA GLU A 10 -17.37 0.90 -15.80
C GLU A 10 -16.36 2.00 -15.43
N ARG A 11 -16.76 2.95 -14.60
CA ARG A 11 -15.89 4.05 -14.16
C ARG A 11 -14.77 3.57 -13.25
N LEU A 12 -15.05 2.64 -12.32
CA LEU A 12 -14.03 2.05 -11.46
C LEU A 12 -13.08 1.15 -12.25
N GLY A 13 -13.60 0.39 -13.21
CA GLY A 13 -12.78 -0.42 -14.13
C GLY A 13 -11.85 0.46 -14.98
N ALA A 14 -12.36 1.57 -15.52
CA ALA A 14 -11.54 2.53 -16.27
C ALA A 14 -10.46 3.18 -15.39
N LEU A 15 -10.78 3.52 -14.14
CA LEU A 15 -9.82 4.05 -13.18
C LEU A 15 -8.71 3.04 -12.87
N HIS A 16 -9.09 1.79 -12.58
CA HIS A 16 -8.15 0.69 -12.35
C HIS A 16 -7.21 0.50 -13.54
N ALA A 17 -7.75 0.39 -14.75
CA ALA A 17 -6.97 0.19 -15.98
C ALA A 17 -6.00 1.36 -16.23
N GLU A 18 -6.46 2.59 -16.04
CA GLU A 18 -5.62 3.79 -16.26
C GLU A 18 -4.48 3.88 -15.26
N VAL A 19 -4.73 3.59 -13.97
CA VAL A 19 -3.67 3.54 -12.94
C VAL A 19 -2.66 2.45 -13.27
N GLY A 20 -3.11 1.24 -13.60
CA GLY A 20 -2.23 0.14 -14.00
C GLY A 20 -1.37 0.50 -15.23
N ARG A 21 -1.97 1.13 -16.24
CA ARG A 21 -1.26 1.63 -17.42
C ARG A 21 -0.19 2.67 -17.07
N LEU A 22 -0.51 3.62 -16.20
CA LEU A 22 0.44 4.64 -15.73
C LEU A 22 1.62 4.02 -14.98
N VAL A 23 1.35 3.12 -14.04
CA VAL A 23 2.41 2.41 -13.29
C VAL A 23 3.29 1.62 -14.24
N ALA A 24 2.70 0.86 -15.17
CA ALA A 24 3.46 0.09 -16.15
C ALA A 24 4.32 0.96 -17.09
N SER A 25 3.81 2.15 -17.46
CA SER A 25 4.54 3.04 -18.39
C SER A 25 5.66 3.83 -17.73
N TRP A 26 5.54 4.16 -16.45
CA TRP A 26 6.49 4.99 -15.73
C TRP A 26 7.48 4.17 -14.90
N VAL A 27 7.14 2.92 -14.60
CA VAL A 27 7.93 1.97 -13.79
C VAL A 27 8.47 2.66 -12.51
N PRO A 28 7.59 3.22 -11.67
CA PRO A 28 8.03 3.95 -10.49
C PRO A 28 8.59 2.99 -9.44
N ALA A 29 9.61 3.39 -8.70
CA ALA A 29 10.12 2.62 -7.57
C ALA A 29 9.09 2.50 -6.43
N VAL A 30 8.23 3.50 -6.29
CA VAL A 30 7.15 3.54 -5.27
C VAL A 30 5.94 4.30 -5.80
N VAL A 31 4.76 3.92 -5.33
CA VAL A 31 3.52 4.68 -5.51
C VAL A 31 3.13 5.31 -4.19
N VAL A 32 2.72 6.57 -4.23
CA VAL A 32 2.31 7.30 -3.03
C VAL A 32 0.87 7.73 -3.16
N LEU A 33 0.06 7.44 -2.15
CA LEU A 33 -1.36 7.76 -2.13
C LEU A 33 -1.71 8.60 -0.89
N GLU A 34 -2.59 9.57 -1.06
CA GLU A 34 -3.14 10.28 0.09
C GLU A 34 -4.09 9.35 0.87
N ARG A 35 -3.92 9.30 2.19
CA ARG A 35 -4.84 8.57 3.06
C ARG A 35 -6.18 9.30 3.08
N ALA A 36 -7.21 8.67 2.54
CA ALA A 36 -8.54 9.24 2.52
C ALA A 36 -9.04 9.51 3.94
N PHE A 37 -9.49 10.75 4.18
CA PHE A 37 -10.18 11.12 5.41
C PHE A 37 -11.69 10.96 5.22
N VAL A 38 -12.41 10.73 6.31
CA VAL A 38 -13.85 10.52 6.30
C VAL A 38 -14.53 11.72 5.64
N ALA A 39 -15.29 11.47 4.57
CA ALA A 39 -16.12 12.48 3.93
C ALA A 39 -17.24 12.92 4.86
N ARG A 40 -17.74 14.15 4.65
CA ARG A 40 -18.81 14.75 5.51
C ARG A 40 -20.12 13.97 5.51
N ASN A 41 -20.35 13.11 4.51
CA ASN A 41 -21.51 12.23 4.48
C ASN A 41 -21.13 10.82 4.01
N VAL A 42 -21.93 9.85 4.40
CA VAL A 42 -21.69 8.42 4.14
C VAL A 42 -21.62 8.10 2.64
N HIS A 43 -22.49 8.71 1.83
CA HIS A 43 -22.50 8.46 0.39
C HIS A 43 -21.18 8.88 -0.28
N SER A 44 -20.68 10.06 0.05
CA SER A 44 -19.38 10.53 -0.46
C SER A 44 -18.24 9.69 0.07
N ALA A 45 -18.30 9.22 1.32
CA ALA A 45 -17.29 8.32 1.88
C ALA A 45 -17.24 6.98 1.15
N LEU A 46 -18.40 6.38 0.85
CA LEU A 46 -18.50 5.15 0.08
C LEU A 46 -17.89 5.32 -1.33
N ARG A 47 -18.29 6.36 -2.05
CA ARG A 47 -17.75 6.65 -3.40
C ARG A 47 -16.24 6.85 -3.41
N LEU A 48 -15.72 7.55 -2.42
CA LEU A 48 -14.27 7.72 -2.27
C LEU A 48 -13.58 6.40 -1.95
N GLY A 49 -14.18 5.57 -1.08
CA GLY A 49 -13.68 4.25 -0.74
C GLY A 49 -13.65 3.29 -1.93
N GLU A 50 -14.70 3.28 -2.75
CA GLU A 50 -14.79 2.50 -3.99
C GLU A 50 -13.67 2.90 -4.98
N ALA A 51 -13.53 4.20 -5.24
CA ALA A 51 -12.48 4.71 -6.13
C ALA A 51 -11.08 4.39 -5.57
N ARG A 52 -10.88 4.57 -4.26
CA ARG A 52 -9.63 4.22 -3.60
C ARG A 52 -9.33 2.72 -3.71
N GLY A 53 -10.33 1.86 -3.52
CA GLY A 53 -10.18 0.41 -3.69
C GLY A 53 -9.72 0.04 -5.08
N ALA A 54 -10.27 0.67 -6.13
CA ALA A 54 -9.83 0.46 -7.51
C ALA A 54 -8.37 0.86 -7.74
N VAL A 55 -7.92 1.99 -7.15
CA VAL A 55 -6.51 2.42 -7.23
C VAL A 55 -5.59 1.45 -6.50
N LEU A 56 -5.94 1.06 -5.27
CA LEU A 56 -5.16 0.11 -4.47
C LEU A 56 -5.02 -1.25 -5.16
N ALA A 57 -6.11 -1.76 -5.75
CA ALA A 57 -6.10 -3.00 -6.50
C ALA A 57 -5.21 -2.91 -7.74
N ALA A 58 -5.25 -1.79 -8.47
CA ALA A 58 -4.41 -1.58 -9.63
C ALA A 58 -2.91 -1.56 -9.28
N VAL A 59 -2.52 -0.83 -8.22
CA VAL A 59 -1.13 -0.78 -7.75
C VAL A 59 -0.70 -2.14 -7.19
N GLY A 60 -1.55 -2.79 -6.39
CA GLY A 60 -1.26 -4.12 -5.83
C GLY A 60 -1.02 -5.18 -6.91
N ALA A 61 -1.69 -5.08 -8.06
CA ALA A 61 -1.48 -5.98 -9.18
C ALA A 61 -0.12 -5.78 -9.89
N THR A 62 0.53 -4.63 -9.75
CA THR A 62 1.85 -4.38 -10.33
C THR A 62 3.01 -4.82 -9.45
N GLY A 63 2.76 -5.07 -8.15
CA GLY A 63 3.79 -5.44 -7.17
C GLY A 63 4.63 -4.27 -6.65
N GLU A 64 4.34 -3.03 -7.07
CA GLU A 64 5.06 -1.85 -6.63
C GLU A 64 4.78 -1.51 -5.16
N ALA A 65 5.78 -0.98 -4.46
CA ALA A 65 5.64 -0.54 -3.08
C ALA A 65 4.68 0.65 -2.99
N LEU A 66 3.66 0.56 -2.11
CA LEU A 66 2.68 1.61 -1.88
C LEU A 66 2.89 2.24 -0.50
N PHE A 67 2.94 3.57 -0.47
CA PHE A 67 2.99 4.35 0.76
C PHE A 67 1.80 5.30 0.86
N GLU A 68 1.36 5.54 2.10
CA GLU A 68 0.19 6.39 2.35
C GLU A 68 0.51 7.44 3.41
N TYR A 69 0.12 8.69 3.12
CA TYR A 69 0.30 9.82 4.04
C TYR A 69 -1.03 10.53 4.32
N ALA A 70 -1.23 10.91 5.57
CA ALA A 70 -2.38 11.74 5.93
C ALA A 70 -2.21 13.17 5.38
N PRO A 71 -3.31 13.87 5.05
CA PRO A 71 -3.24 15.26 4.56
C PRO A 71 -2.45 16.21 5.47
N ALA A 72 -2.59 16.05 6.80
CA ALA A 72 -1.85 16.85 7.76
C ALA A 72 -0.33 16.60 7.72
N GLU A 73 0.08 15.35 7.46
CA GLU A 73 1.50 14.99 7.31
C GLU A 73 2.09 15.63 6.05
N VAL A 74 1.36 15.58 4.95
CA VAL A 74 1.77 16.20 3.68
C VAL A 74 1.92 17.72 3.85
N LYS A 75 0.95 18.37 4.50
CA LYS A 75 1.01 19.81 4.77
C LYS A 75 2.19 20.16 5.66
N LEU A 76 2.37 19.46 6.78
CA LEU A 76 3.47 19.68 7.70
C LEU A 76 4.84 19.56 7.00
N THR A 77 5.00 18.52 6.18
CA THR A 77 6.23 18.27 5.44
C THR A 77 6.48 19.32 4.36
N THR A 78 5.44 19.78 3.66
CA THR A 78 5.58 20.71 2.54
C THR A 78 5.83 22.16 2.98
N VAL A 79 5.08 22.63 3.98
CA VAL A 79 5.07 24.06 4.38
C VAL A 79 5.38 24.29 5.86
N GLY A 80 5.57 23.23 6.65
CA GLY A 80 5.94 23.34 8.07
C GLY A 80 4.76 23.41 9.05
N TYR A 81 3.50 23.43 8.58
CA TYR A 81 2.32 23.45 9.45
C TYR A 81 1.12 22.72 8.83
N GLY A 82 0.39 21.95 9.67
CA GLY A 82 -0.66 21.01 9.20
C GLY A 82 -1.99 21.65 8.79
N ARG A 83 -2.20 22.96 9.07
CA ARG A 83 -3.44 23.70 8.71
C ARG A 83 -3.28 24.58 7.49
N ALA A 84 -2.26 24.34 6.67
CA ALA A 84 -2.01 25.10 5.46
C ALA A 84 -3.22 25.08 4.51
N ASP A 85 -3.50 26.24 3.92
CA ASP A 85 -4.48 26.36 2.85
C ASP A 85 -3.91 25.90 1.49
N LYS A 86 -4.77 25.80 0.49
CA LYS A 86 -4.38 25.35 -0.85
C LYS A 86 -3.36 26.26 -1.51
N GLY A 87 -3.48 27.58 -1.31
CA GLY A 87 -2.53 28.57 -1.85
C GLY A 87 -1.14 28.44 -1.23
N ALA A 88 -1.06 28.25 0.09
CA ALA A 88 0.19 27.99 0.79
C ALA A 88 0.86 26.70 0.31
N MET A 89 0.09 25.63 0.11
CA MET A 89 0.59 24.36 -0.43
C MET A 89 1.17 24.53 -1.83
N MET A 90 0.45 25.19 -2.74
CA MET A 90 0.94 25.45 -4.10
C MET A 90 2.25 26.25 -4.10
N ARG A 91 2.33 27.33 -3.29
CA ARG A 91 3.56 28.11 -3.15
C ARG A 91 4.72 27.29 -2.56
N GLY A 92 4.43 26.48 -1.53
CA GLY A 92 5.42 25.61 -0.90
C GLY A 92 6.01 24.59 -1.86
N VAL A 93 5.16 23.91 -2.65
CA VAL A 93 5.60 22.97 -3.69
C VAL A 93 6.41 23.68 -4.77
N ALA A 94 5.89 24.80 -5.28
CA ALA A 94 6.57 25.59 -6.30
C ALA A 94 7.98 26.03 -5.85
N ALA A 95 8.09 26.56 -4.64
CA ALA A 95 9.38 27.00 -4.07
C ALA A 95 10.38 25.83 -3.95
N ARG A 96 9.93 24.64 -3.52
CA ARG A 96 10.80 23.46 -3.38
C ARG A 96 11.29 22.90 -4.71
N LEU A 97 10.50 23.06 -5.75
CA LEU A 97 10.82 22.56 -7.09
C LEU A 97 11.43 23.63 -8.01
N GLY A 98 11.62 24.87 -7.53
CA GLY A 98 12.11 25.98 -8.33
C GLY A 98 11.16 26.37 -9.48
N LEU A 99 9.83 26.13 -9.30
CA LEU A 99 8.82 26.40 -10.32
C LEU A 99 8.07 27.70 -10.03
N PRO A 100 7.66 28.46 -11.07
CA PRO A 100 6.74 29.57 -10.87
C PRO A 100 5.35 29.03 -10.44
N PRO A 101 4.74 29.54 -9.35
CA PRO A 101 3.47 29.02 -8.81
C PRO A 101 2.33 28.99 -9.83
N ARG A 102 2.31 29.94 -10.78
CA ARG A 102 1.31 30.03 -11.86
C ARG A 102 1.35 28.87 -12.86
N GLN A 103 2.42 28.09 -12.89
CA GLN A 103 2.57 26.93 -13.79
C GLN A 103 2.03 25.63 -13.15
N LEU A 104 1.74 25.63 -11.86
CA LEU A 104 1.22 24.47 -11.15
C LEU A 104 -0.30 24.47 -11.18
N ARG A 105 -0.87 23.42 -11.76
CA ARG A 105 -2.29 23.10 -11.56
C ARG A 105 -2.51 22.59 -10.15
N PRO A 106 -3.65 22.88 -9.50
CA PRO A 106 -3.93 22.44 -8.13
C PRO A 106 -3.72 20.94 -7.90
N ASP A 107 -4.26 20.10 -8.79
CA ASP A 107 -4.16 18.65 -8.65
C ASP A 107 -2.72 18.13 -8.81
N ALA A 108 -1.94 18.79 -9.70
CA ALA A 108 -0.52 18.51 -9.85
C ALA A 108 0.28 18.91 -8.59
N ALA A 109 -0.07 20.05 -7.98
CA ALA A 109 0.55 20.48 -6.74
C ALA A 109 0.29 19.50 -5.59
N ASP A 110 -0.93 18.97 -5.48
CA ASP A 110 -1.30 17.99 -4.47
C ASP A 110 -0.49 16.67 -4.67
N ALA A 111 -0.38 16.17 -5.91
CA ALA A 111 0.41 15.00 -6.24
C ALA A 111 1.92 15.20 -5.97
N LEU A 112 2.46 16.35 -6.34
CA LEU A 112 3.86 16.70 -6.08
C LEU A 112 4.16 16.87 -4.58
N ALA A 113 3.21 17.40 -3.80
CA ALA A 113 3.34 17.48 -2.35
C ALA A 113 3.44 16.10 -1.70
N LEU A 114 2.65 15.12 -2.17
CA LEU A 114 2.73 13.73 -1.73
C LEU A 114 4.10 13.12 -2.06
N ALA A 115 4.60 13.31 -3.27
CA ALA A 115 5.91 12.82 -3.68
C ALA A 115 7.04 13.44 -2.83
N LEU A 116 7.02 14.76 -2.62
CA LEU A 116 7.97 15.46 -1.75
C LEU A 116 7.91 14.98 -0.30
N CYS A 117 6.70 14.72 0.22
CA CYS A 117 6.51 14.16 1.54
C CYS A 117 7.20 12.79 1.66
N HIS A 118 7.00 11.91 0.68
CA HIS A 118 7.64 10.61 0.67
C HIS A 118 9.17 10.71 0.61
N LEU A 119 9.71 11.49 -0.31
CA LEU A 119 11.16 11.67 -0.49
C LEU A 119 11.85 12.16 0.77
N GLN A 120 11.20 13.03 1.55
CA GLN A 120 11.75 13.49 2.83
C GLN A 120 11.66 12.45 3.94
N ARG A 121 10.67 11.58 3.92
CA ARG A 121 10.42 10.56 4.96
C ARG A 121 11.08 9.22 4.64
N ALA A 122 11.32 8.91 3.39
CA ALA A 122 11.88 7.63 2.96
C ALA A 122 13.21 7.25 3.66
N PRO A 123 14.17 8.15 3.88
CA PRO A 123 15.40 7.81 4.61
C PRO A 123 15.14 7.40 6.06
N LEU A 124 14.19 8.06 6.74
CA LEU A 124 13.81 7.71 8.11
C LEU A 124 13.09 6.35 8.14
N LEU A 125 12.16 6.11 7.24
CA LEU A 125 11.44 4.84 7.14
C LEU A 125 12.40 3.67 6.89
N ALA A 126 13.38 3.84 6.02
CA ALA A 126 14.42 2.84 5.76
C ALA A 126 15.26 2.55 7.01
N ARG A 127 15.65 3.58 7.77
CA ARG A 127 16.39 3.41 9.03
C ARG A 127 15.57 2.66 10.08
N VAL A 128 14.31 3.01 10.27
CA VAL A 128 13.41 2.34 11.22
C VAL A 128 13.21 0.87 10.82
N ALA A 129 12.97 0.59 9.55
CA ALA A 129 12.84 -0.77 9.05
C ALA A 129 14.11 -1.60 9.30
N GLY A 130 15.29 -1.02 9.09
CA GLY A 130 16.57 -1.66 9.37
C GLY A 130 16.76 -2.00 10.85
N VAL A 131 16.40 -1.08 11.75
CA VAL A 131 16.47 -1.32 13.21
C VAL A 131 15.52 -2.43 13.64
N LEU A 132 14.28 -2.43 13.15
CA LEU A 132 13.30 -3.47 13.48
C LEU A 132 13.72 -4.85 12.96
N ALA A 133 14.26 -4.92 11.76
CA ALA A 133 14.79 -6.15 11.18
C ALA A 133 15.97 -6.70 12.01
N ALA A 134 16.86 -5.83 12.49
CA ALA A 134 17.97 -6.22 13.34
C ALA A 134 17.53 -6.76 14.71
N GLN A 135 16.46 -6.20 15.29
CA GLN A 135 15.89 -6.66 16.56
C GLN A 135 15.09 -7.96 16.40
N GLY A 136 14.35 -8.13 15.29
CA GLY A 136 13.60 -9.36 14.99
C GLY A 136 14.50 -10.58 14.74
N GLY A 137 15.69 -10.37 14.21
CA GLY A 137 16.69 -11.44 13.99
C GLY A 137 17.33 -11.99 15.28
N SER A 138 17.24 -11.27 16.40
CA SER A 138 17.77 -11.69 17.71
C SER A 138 16.89 -12.70 18.45
N VAL A 139 15.58 -12.72 18.18
CA VAL A 139 14.62 -13.61 18.89
C VAL A 139 14.59 -15.03 18.30
N ALA A 140 15.00 -15.22 17.06
CA ALA A 140 14.95 -16.53 16.38
C ALA A 140 16.19 -17.41 16.59
N ARG A 141 17.27 -16.94 17.26
CA ARG A 141 18.51 -17.71 17.51
C ARG A 141 18.68 -18.26 18.93
N GLY A 142 17.68 -18.12 19.79
CA GLY A 142 17.74 -18.50 21.20
C GLY A 142 16.92 -19.75 21.59
N GLY A 143 16.82 -20.79 20.77
CA GLY A 143 15.97 -21.92 21.12
C GLY A 143 16.20 -23.20 20.34
N SER A 144 17.41 -23.80 20.41
CA SER A 144 17.56 -25.23 20.22
C SER A 144 18.97 -25.70 20.65
N ALA A 145 19.16 -25.90 21.95
CA ALA A 145 20.23 -26.76 22.45
C ALA A 145 19.68 -27.53 23.67
N GLY A 146 19.55 -28.84 23.51
CA GLY A 146 19.43 -29.76 24.63
C GLY A 146 18.15 -30.54 24.67
N ARG A 147 18.08 -31.74 24.17
CA ARG A 147 18.41 -33.01 24.89
C ARG A 147 18.11 -34.20 23.99
N GLU A 148 19.20 -34.90 23.61
CA GLU A 148 19.13 -36.32 23.30
C GLU A 148 18.81 -37.07 24.57
N GLY A 149 17.78 -37.90 24.50
CA GLY A 149 17.38 -38.83 25.55
C GLY A 149 16.95 -40.15 24.90
N SER A 150 17.90 -41.07 24.86
CA SER A 150 17.77 -42.48 24.52
C SER A 150 16.65 -43.16 25.32
N SER A 151 15.77 -43.90 24.63
CA SER A 151 15.27 -45.18 25.17
C SER A 151 14.77 -46.11 24.07
N ARG A 152 15.39 -47.25 24.01
CA ARG A 152 15.04 -48.47 23.27
C ARG A 152 13.72 -49.05 23.76
N GLY A 153 12.89 -49.58 22.88
CA GLY A 153 11.71 -50.35 23.25
C GLY A 153 11.06 -51.06 22.09
N ARG A 154 11.32 -52.29 21.94
CA ARG A 154 10.86 -53.36 21.06
C ARG A 154 9.34 -53.50 21.00
N GLY A 155 8.84 -54.02 19.88
CA GLY A 155 7.74 -54.98 19.96
C GLY A 155 6.65 -54.84 18.89
N ALA A 156 6.76 -55.68 17.88
CA ALA A 156 5.78 -56.64 17.36
C ALA A 156 4.45 -56.16 16.75
N GLN A 157 4.33 -56.31 15.44
CA GLN A 157 3.50 -57.32 14.73
C GLN A 157 1.95 -57.18 14.70
N ARG A 158 1.48 -57.32 13.46
CA ARG A 158 0.25 -57.93 12.92
C ARG A 158 -0.87 -56.95 12.50
N ALA A 159 -1.10 -56.79 11.21
CA ALA A 159 -1.90 -57.64 10.31
C ALA A 159 -3.39 -57.25 10.21
N GLY A 160 -3.86 -57.13 8.98
CA GLY A 160 -5.24 -57.28 8.56
C GLY A 160 -5.91 -55.93 8.23
N GLY A 161 -6.20 -55.50 7.05
CA GLY A 161 -6.90 -56.28 6.02
C GLY A 161 -8.20 -55.54 5.70
N ARG A 162 -8.40 -55.31 4.43
CA ARG A 162 -9.68 -55.09 3.76
C ARG A 162 -10.06 -53.65 3.36
N SER A 163 -9.78 -53.37 2.11
CA SER A 163 -10.72 -52.63 1.23
C SER A 163 -12.07 -53.34 1.14
N PRO A 164 -13.15 -52.70 0.88
CA PRO A 164 -13.69 -52.81 -0.46
C PRO A 164 -14.22 -51.54 -1.12
N ARG A 165 -14.35 -51.68 -2.37
CA ARG A 165 -14.77 -50.89 -3.52
C ARG A 165 -16.28 -50.55 -3.55
N PRO A 166 -16.79 -49.97 -4.66
CA PRO A 166 -17.68 -48.78 -4.68
C PRO A 166 -19.12 -49.16 -5.18
N ALA A 167 -20.04 -48.20 -5.07
CA ALA A 167 -21.31 -48.21 -5.82
C ALA A 167 -21.69 -46.74 -6.08
N ARG A 168 -21.74 -46.28 -7.28
CA ARG A 168 -22.65 -46.27 -8.44
C ARG A 168 -24.09 -45.83 -8.13
N ARG A 169 -24.49 -44.77 -8.89
CA ARG A 169 -25.81 -44.41 -9.44
C ARG A 169 -26.88 -43.95 -8.43
N ARG A 170 -27.50 -42.85 -8.63
CA ARG A 170 -28.28 -42.29 -9.75
C ARG A 170 -28.28 -40.79 -9.69
#